data_291953db97c8a4e549d231988d61a3a2
#
_entry.id   291953db97c8a4e549d231988d61a3a2
#
_cell.length_a   1.000
_cell.length_b   1.000
_cell.length_c   1.000
_cell.angle_alpha   90.00
_cell.angle_beta   90.00
_cell.angle_gamma   90.00
#
_symmetry.space_group_name_H-M   'P 1'
#
loop_
_entity.id
_entity.type
_entity.pdbx_description
1 polymer ?
#
loop_
_entity_poly.entity_id
_entity_poly.type
_entity_poly.pdbx_seq_one_letter_code
_entity_poly.pdbx_strand_id
1 'polypeptide(L)'
;MQNEITLKLKFKNYEFRRVKYMGGNPIIYTKQEWIGKKALIIPVPLTVTDRWIESHRKEDGTITINIPTDGDIITKKIMPHGRKENPIGRAYVKQEWGGLDCLIIEAPILDNF
;
A
#
# COMPACT_ATOMS: atom_id res chain seq x y z
N MET A 1 -3.65 -19.33 -18.15
CA MET A 1 -3.96 -17.95 -18.54
C MET A 1 -4.28 -17.13 -17.29
N GLN A 2 -3.56 -16.07 -17.10
CA GLN A 2 -3.82 -15.22 -15.94
C GLN A 2 -4.91 -14.22 -16.28
N ASN A 3 -5.86 -14.10 -15.39
CA ASN A 3 -6.88 -13.07 -15.50
C ASN A 3 -6.37 -11.81 -14.81
N GLU A 4 -5.90 -10.87 -15.60
CA GLU A 4 -5.53 -9.57 -15.05
C GLU A 4 -6.77 -8.75 -14.82
N ILE A 5 -6.84 -8.16 -13.65
CA ILE A 5 -7.86 -7.21 -13.28
C ILE A 5 -7.22 -5.84 -13.26
N THR A 6 -7.90 -4.87 -13.83
CA THR A 6 -7.45 -3.49 -13.73
C THR A 6 -8.21 -2.82 -12.59
N LEU A 7 -7.47 -2.36 -11.60
CA LEU A 7 -8.04 -1.71 -10.44
C LEU A 7 -7.85 -0.20 -10.56
N LYS A 8 -8.95 0.53 -10.53
CA LYS A 8 -8.93 1.99 -10.56
C LYS A 8 -8.85 2.51 -9.13
N LEU A 9 -7.82 3.30 -8.84
CA LEU A 9 -7.59 3.85 -7.53
C LEU A 9 -7.59 5.37 -7.58
N LYS A 10 -8.23 5.98 -6.59
CA LYS A 10 -8.24 7.43 -6.42
C LYS A 10 -7.83 7.76 -4.99
N PHE A 11 -6.78 8.56 -4.83
CA PHE A 11 -6.24 8.88 -3.52
C PHE A 11 -5.42 10.16 -3.59
N LYS A 12 -5.07 10.69 -2.43
CA LYS A 12 -4.16 11.84 -2.32
C LYS A 12 -2.84 11.46 -1.69
N ASN A 13 -2.88 10.65 -0.66
CA ASN A 13 -1.71 10.25 0.11
C ASN A 13 -1.46 8.77 -0.08
N TYR A 14 -0.19 8.42 -0.20
CA TYR A 14 0.21 7.03 -0.37
C TYR A 14 1.63 6.84 0.11
N GLU A 15 2.02 5.59 0.28
CA GLU A 15 3.41 5.20 0.38
C GLU A 15 3.70 4.11 -0.63
N PHE A 16 4.94 4.05 -1.07
CA PHE A 16 5.43 3.04 -1.98
C PHE A 16 6.56 2.32 -1.27
N ARG A 17 6.34 1.06 -0.90
CA ARG A 17 7.26 0.32 -0.04
C ARG A 17 7.50 -1.08 -0.54
N ARG A 18 8.72 -1.56 -0.32
CA ARG A 18 9.06 -2.95 -0.60
C ARG A 18 8.80 -3.80 0.64
N VAL A 19 8.23 -4.98 0.43
CA VAL A 19 8.00 -5.94 1.51
C VAL A 19 9.34 -6.54 1.93
N LYS A 20 9.60 -6.51 3.23
CA LYS A 20 10.82 -7.08 3.83
C LYS A 20 10.47 -8.30 4.65
N TYR A 21 11.45 -9.15 4.89
CA TYR A 21 11.32 -10.25 5.84
C TYR A 21 12.01 -9.88 7.15
N MET A 22 11.28 -9.97 8.25
CA MET A 22 11.83 -9.78 9.60
C MET A 22 11.48 -11.00 10.41
N GLY A 23 12.52 -11.78 10.77
CA GLY A 23 12.29 -13.01 11.51
C GLY A 23 11.46 -14.03 10.75
N GLY A 24 11.54 -14.02 9.41
CA GLY A 24 10.75 -14.93 8.59
C GLY A 24 9.36 -14.44 8.25
N ASN A 25 8.97 -13.27 8.75
CA ASN A 25 7.64 -12.70 8.48
C ASN A 25 7.73 -11.58 7.47
N PRO A 26 6.89 -11.59 6.43
CA PRO A 26 6.83 -10.49 5.47
C PRO A 26 6.15 -9.28 6.08
N ILE A 27 6.83 -8.15 6.02
CA ILE A 27 6.39 -6.95 6.72
C ILE A 27 6.62 -5.72 5.85
N ILE A 28 5.72 -4.75 5.99
CA ILE A 28 5.87 -3.43 5.40
C ILE A 28 5.96 -2.43 6.54
N TYR A 29 6.93 -1.52 6.42
CA TYR A 29 7.06 -0.39 7.34
C TYR A 29 6.52 0.87 6.67
N THR A 30 5.83 1.69 7.46
CA THR A 30 5.26 2.94 6.99
C THR A 30 5.71 4.09 7.88
N LYS A 31 5.41 5.31 7.45
CA LYS A 31 5.62 6.48 8.29
C LYS A 31 4.71 6.43 9.52
N GLN A 32 5.12 7.15 10.56
CA GLN A 32 4.40 7.22 11.82
C GLN A 32 2.95 7.64 11.65
N GLU A 33 2.69 8.56 10.76
CA GLU A 33 1.36 9.12 10.54
C GLU A 33 0.32 8.11 10.06
N TRP A 34 0.78 6.93 9.60
CA TRP A 34 -0.13 5.86 9.18
C TRP A 34 -0.62 5.01 10.35
N ILE A 35 0.00 5.12 11.52
CA ILE A 35 -0.38 4.30 12.67
C ILE A 35 -1.84 4.54 13.03
N GLY A 36 -2.59 3.45 13.19
CA GLY A 36 -4.01 3.50 13.51
C GLY A 36 -4.92 3.61 12.31
N LYS A 37 -4.37 3.91 11.13
CA LYS A 37 -5.18 3.98 9.92
C LYS A 37 -5.34 2.61 9.30
N LYS A 38 -6.46 2.41 8.63
CA LYS A 38 -6.70 1.22 7.85
C LYS A 38 -6.17 1.45 6.44
N ALA A 39 -5.27 0.61 6.01
CA ALA A 39 -4.59 0.79 4.73
C ALA A 39 -4.94 -0.33 3.76
N LEU A 40 -5.09 0.05 2.50
CA LEU A 40 -5.17 -0.88 1.39
C LEU A 40 -3.76 -1.08 0.86
N ILE A 41 -3.31 -2.34 0.78
CA ILE A 41 -1.96 -2.69 0.36
C ILE A 41 -2.04 -3.57 -0.87
N ILE A 42 -1.37 -3.14 -1.94
CA ILE A 42 -1.45 -3.78 -3.25
C ILE A 42 -0.06 -3.98 -3.81
N PRO A 43 0.35 -5.23 -4.12
CA PRO A 43 1.57 -5.44 -4.89
C PRO A 43 1.41 -4.84 -6.27
N VAL A 44 2.46 -4.22 -6.76
CA VAL A 44 2.43 -3.59 -8.08
C VAL A 44 3.58 -4.11 -8.94
N PRO A 45 3.41 -4.16 -10.26
CA PRO A 45 4.49 -4.58 -11.14
C PRO A 45 5.61 -3.55 -11.18
N LEU A 46 6.79 -3.97 -11.64
CA LEU A 46 7.97 -3.10 -11.70
C LEU A 46 7.77 -1.86 -12.55
N THR A 47 6.80 -1.90 -13.46
CA THR A 47 6.47 -0.74 -14.29
C THR A 47 5.77 0.36 -13.53
N VAL A 48 5.17 0.04 -12.38
CA VAL A 48 4.54 1.03 -11.51
C VAL A 48 5.60 1.51 -10.53
N THR A 49 6.02 2.76 -10.69
CA THR A 49 7.05 3.37 -9.84
C THR A 49 6.45 4.58 -9.13
N ASP A 50 7.14 5.04 -8.10
CA ASP A 50 6.72 6.26 -7.40
C ASP A 50 6.62 7.44 -8.37
N ARG A 51 7.59 7.56 -9.26
CA ARG A 51 7.62 8.63 -10.26
C ARG A 51 6.40 8.55 -11.19
N TRP A 52 6.05 7.34 -11.63
CA TRP A 52 4.89 7.15 -12.47
C TRP A 52 3.61 7.54 -11.75
N ILE A 53 3.48 7.16 -10.47
CA ILE A 53 2.31 7.51 -9.65
C ILE A 53 2.19 9.03 -9.54
N GLU A 54 3.30 9.72 -9.20
CA GLU A 54 3.30 11.17 -9.06
C GLU A 54 2.96 11.90 -10.35
N SER A 55 3.31 11.32 -11.50
CA SER A 55 2.99 11.93 -12.78
C SER A 55 1.48 12.07 -13.02
N HIS A 56 0.67 11.35 -12.26
CA HIS A 56 -0.79 11.38 -12.36
C HIS A 56 -1.44 12.31 -11.35
N ARG A 57 -0.65 13.03 -10.56
CA ARG A 57 -1.20 13.96 -9.57
C ARG A 57 -1.79 15.18 -10.26
N LYS A 58 -3.03 15.49 -9.92
CA LYS A 58 -3.73 16.67 -10.42
C LYS A 58 -3.46 17.87 -9.54
N GLU A 59 -3.88 19.05 -9.99
CA GLU A 59 -3.68 20.29 -9.26
C GLU A 59 -4.32 20.28 -7.87
N ASP A 60 -5.43 19.57 -7.72
CA ASP A 60 -6.11 19.46 -6.42
C ASP A 60 -5.45 18.44 -5.49
N GLY A 61 -4.35 17.84 -5.92
CA GLY A 61 -3.61 16.85 -5.15
C GLY A 61 -4.10 15.42 -5.32
N THR A 62 -5.15 15.21 -6.09
CA THR A 62 -5.73 13.88 -6.30
C THR A 62 -4.94 13.11 -7.35
N ILE A 63 -4.70 11.83 -7.07
CA ILE A 63 -4.12 10.89 -8.02
C ILE A 63 -5.18 9.87 -8.39
N THR A 64 -5.35 9.66 -9.70
CA THR A 64 -6.22 8.60 -10.21
C THR A 64 -5.38 7.74 -11.14
N ILE A 65 -5.25 6.47 -10.83
CA ILE A 65 -4.46 5.53 -11.63
C ILE A 65 -5.19 4.21 -11.80
N ASN A 66 -4.83 3.52 -12.87
CA ASN A 66 -5.29 2.16 -13.11
C ASN A 66 -4.10 1.24 -12.95
N ILE A 67 -4.21 0.26 -12.05
CA ILE A 67 -3.14 -0.67 -11.76
C ILE A 67 -3.57 -2.06 -12.16
N PRO A 68 -2.75 -2.78 -12.95
CA PRO A 68 -3.01 -4.19 -13.19
C PRO A 68 -2.71 -4.97 -11.92
N THR A 69 -3.60 -5.87 -11.57
CA THR A 69 -3.44 -6.71 -10.39
C THR A 69 -4.05 -8.07 -10.68
N ASP A 70 -3.58 -9.09 -9.98
CA ASP A 70 -4.18 -10.40 -10.02
C ASP A 70 -5.34 -10.54 -9.01
N GLY A 71 -5.73 -9.42 -8.39
CA GLY A 71 -6.77 -9.41 -7.38
C GLY A 71 -6.26 -9.61 -5.97
N ASP A 72 -4.96 -9.72 -5.81
CA ASP A 72 -4.35 -10.01 -4.52
C ASP A 72 -4.09 -8.69 -3.79
N ILE A 73 -5.06 -8.27 -3.02
CA ILE A 73 -4.99 -7.05 -2.23
C ILE A 73 -5.41 -7.37 -0.80
N ILE A 74 -4.88 -6.62 0.15
CA ILE A 74 -5.28 -6.76 1.54
C ILE A 74 -5.58 -5.41 2.14
N THR A 75 -6.40 -5.44 3.18
CA THR A 75 -6.68 -4.27 3.99
C THR A 75 -6.21 -4.57 5.41
N LYS A 76 -5.36 -3.70 5.94
CA LYS A 76 -4.76 -3.90 7.26
C LYS A 76 -4.77 -2.60 8.04
N LYS A 77 -4.98 -2.71 9.35
CA LYS A 77 -4.74 -1.61 10.25
C LYS A 77 -3.24 -1.51 10.51
N ILE A 78 -2.68 -0.32 10.35
CA ILE A 78 -1.26 -0.09 10.58
C ILE A 78 -1.02 0.00 12.08
N MET A 79 -0.10 -0.83 12.57
CA MET A 79 0.22 -0.94 13.99
C MET A 79 1.53 -0.24 14.30
N PRO A 80 1.74 0.19 15.54
CA PRO A 80 3.02 0.79 15.92
C PRO A 80 4.14 -0.25 15.98
N HIS A 81 5.34 0.18 15.63
CA HIS A 81 6.54 -0.65 15.68
C HIS A 81 7.71 0.19 16.14
N GLY A 82 8.55 -0.39 16.98
CA GLY A 82 9.74 0.26 17.46
C GLY A 82 9.54 0.96 18.80
N ARG A 83 10.27 2.05 19.00
CA ARG A 83 10.29 2.74 20.28
C ARG A 83 8.99 3.47 20.54
N LYS A 84 8.59 3.47 21.79
CA LYS A 84 7.34 4.07 22.26
C LYS A 84 7.28 5.56 21.95
N GLU A 85 8.43 6.25 22.05
CA GLU A 85 8.49 7.71 21.85
C GLU A 85 8.44 8.12 20.40
N ASN A 86 8.89 7.24 19.51
CA ASN A 86 8.97 7.56 18.08
C ASN A 86 8.75 6.30 17.24
N PRO A 87 7.53 5.75 17.30
CA PRO A 87 7.24 4.54 16.56
C PRO A 87 7.09 4.83 15.08
N ILE A 88 7.31 3.79 14.27
CA ILE A 88 6.92 3.80 12.87
C ILE A 88 5.73 2.86 12.70
N GLY A 89 5.09 2.89 11.55
CA GLY A 89 4.00 1.99 11.28
C GLY A 89 4.48 0.66 10.70
N ARG A 90 3.71 -0.40 10.91
CA ARG A 90 3.99 -1.71 10.33
C ARG A 90 2.70 -2.43 9.98
N ALA A 91 2.80 -3.31 9.02
CA ALA A 91 1.73 -4.25 8.69
C ALA A 91 2.36 -5.55 8.19
N TYR A 92 1.84 -6.68 8.66
CA TYR A 92 2.22 -7.98 8.13
C TYR A 92 1.39 -8.26 6.89
N VAL A 93 2.04 -8.79 5.87
CA VAL A 93 1.40 -9.06 4.58
C VAL A 93 1.51 -10.54 4.24
N LYS A 94 1.08 -10.90 3.04
CA LYS A 94 1.11 -12.30 2.62
C LYS A 94 2.52 -12.80 2.43
N GLN A 95 2.75 -14.07 2.73
CA GLN A 95 4.07 -14.69 2.67
C GLN A 95 4.69 -14.58 1.28
N GLU A 96 3.90 -14.75 0.24
CA GLU A 96 4.38 -14.72 -1.13
C GLU A 96 4.72 -13.31 -1.64
N TRP A 97 4.45 -12.27 -0.84
CA TRP A 97 4.73 -10.89 -1.23
C TRP A 97 6.14 -10.42 -0.89
N GLY A 98 6.94 -11.27 -0.24
CA GLY A 98 8.31 -10.90 0.11
C GLY A 98 9.11 -10.42 -1.09
N GLY A 99 9.75 -9.24 -0.95
CA GLY A 99 10.54 -8.66 -2.02
C GLY A 99 9.75 -7.89 -3.06
N LEU A 100 8.42 -7.92 -3.02
CA LEU A 100 7.59 -7.17 -3.96
C LEU A 100 7.46 -5.71 -3.51
N ASP A 101 7.30 -4.83 -4.49
CA ASP A 101 6.95 -3.45 -4.22
C ASP A 101 5.44 -3.35 -4.09
N CYS A 102 5.01 -2.58 -3.09
CA CYS A 102 3.59 -2.40 -2.81
C CYS A 102 3.22 -0.93 -2.73
N LEU A 103 2.02 -0.64 -3.19
CA LEU A 103 1.39 0.65 -3.01
C LEU A 103 0.51 0.57 -1.77
N ILE A 104 0.64 1.56 -0.89
CA ILE A 104 -0.13 1.65 0.35
C ILE A 104 -0.95 2.92 0.29
N ILE A 105 -2.26 2.79 0.35
CA ILE A 105 -3.17 3.93 0.39
C ILE A 105 -4.13 3.77 1.55
N GLU A 106 -4.69 4.88 2.01
CA GLU A 106 -5.71 4.82 3.04
C GLU A 106 -6.92 4.10 2.47
N ALA A 107 -7.41 3.10 3.19
CA ALA A 107 -8.54 2.32 2.71
C ALA A 107 -9.76 3.23 2.58
N PRO A 108 -10.51 3.12 1.48
CA PRO A 108 -11.69 3.93 1.34
C PRO A 108 -12.70 3.59 2.42
N ILE A 109 -13.37 4.61 2.91
CA ILE A 109 -14.49 4.42 3.82
C ILE A 109 -15.66 4.02 2.94
N LEU A 110 -16.09 2.79 3.12
CA LEU A 110 -17.27 2.32 2.40
C LEU A 110 -18.47 2.69 3.23
N ASP A 111 -19.25 3.61 2.73
CA ASP A 111 -20.51 3.95 3.36
C ASP A 111 -21.43 2.74 3.24
N ASN A 112 -22.14 2.49 4.32
CA ASN A 112 -23.11 1.41 4.32
C ASN A 112 -24.28 1.77 3.42
N PHE A 113 -24.64 0.82 2.65
CA PHE A 113 -25.75 0.93 1.74
C PHE A 113 -27.00 0.36 2.36
#